data_117b0fbe3b11f2a4c7b41c59df513f1a
#
_entry.id   117b0fbe3b11f2a4c7b41c59df513f1a
#
_cell.length_a   1.000
_cell.length_b   1.000
_cell.length_c   1.000
_cell.angle_alpha   90.00
_cell.angle_beta   90.00
_cell.angle_gamma   90.00
#
_symmetry.space_group_name_H-M   'P 1'
#
loop_
_entity.id
_entity.type
_entity.pdbx_description
1 polymer ?
#
loop_
_entity_poly.entity_id
_entity_poly.type
_entity_poly.pdbx_seq_one_letter_code
_entity_poly.pdbx_strand_id
1 'polypeptide(L)'
;MSNYKEIVTKAVIGKGKKYFKNKYSVKSEVVPSTILGCWIINHKFKGYVQGDDVVVDGSFDINIWYSYDNDTKTNVINETIKYNELINVKSKLDVDFNDSEIIVRVLKQPSCGNVQINGNTIDFDIEKELGIEVVGDTKVKIMVEDDEDKWEVFDDNVTDETLEEIDNEVNENFLE
;
A
#
# COMPACT_ATOMS: atom_id res chain seq x y z
N MET A 1 40.08 10.89 9.77
CA MET A 1 39.52 10.79 8.40
C MET A 1 38.14 10.16 8.51
N SER A 2 37.16 10.78 7.94
CA SER A 2 35.82 10.14 7.92
C SER A 2 35.84 9.02 6.90
N ASN A 3 35.63 7.77 7.37
CA ASN A 3 35.51 6.62 6.52
C ASN A 3 34.08 6.53 5.99
N TYR A 4 33.94 6.58 4.66
CA TYR A 4 32.65 6.36 4.01
C TYR A 4 32.63 4.96 3.40
N LYS A 5 31.51 4.26 3.59
CA LYS A 5 31.23 3.01 2.86
C LYS A 5 30.10 3.27 1.87
N GLU A 6 30.25 2.74 0.65
CA GLU A 6 29.17 2.67 -0.32
C GLU A 6 28.39 1.37 -0.11
N ILE A 7 27.09 1.50 0.03
CA ILE A 7 26.18 0.36 0.05
C ILE A 7 25.22 0.44 -1.13
N VAL A 8 24.93 -0.70 -1.72
CA VAL A 8 23.85 -0.85 -2.69
C VAL A 8 22.66 -1.42 -1.94
N THR A 9 21.55 -0.72 -2.03
CA THR A 9 20.32 -1.12 -1.35
C THR A 9 19.11 -0.76 -2.19
N LYS A 10 17.97 -1.37 -1.89
CA LYS A 10 16.70 -0.94 -2.43
C LYS A 10 16.18 0.26 -1.66
N ALA A 11 15.71 1.26 -2.38
CA ALA A 11 15.12 2.45 -1.81
C ALA A 11 13.95 2.96 -2.67
N VAL A 12 13.15 3.83 -2.10
CA VAL A 12 12.13 4.55 -2.85
C VAL A 12 12.80 5.59 -3.73
N ILE A 13 12.83 5.34 -5.04
CA ILE A 13 13.46 6.19 -6.04
C ILE A 13 12.50 7.12 -6.76
N GLY A 14 11.20 6.90 -6.60
CA GLY A 14 10.17 7.76 -7.15
C GLY A 14 8.88 7.67 -6.34
N LYS A 15 8.13 8.76 -6.31
CA LYS A 15 6.82 8.87 -5.67
C LYS A 15 5.85 9.66 -6.52
N GLY A 16 4.59 9.28 -6.45
CA GLY A 16 3.49 10.03 -7.03
C GLY A 16 2.20 9.74 -6.30
N LYS A 17 1.27 10.66 -6.38
CA LYS A 17 -0.10 10.44 -5.91
C LYS A 17 -1.08 11.22 -6.77
N LYS A 18 -2.29 10.71 -6.87
CA LYS A 18 -3.36 11.37 -7.60
C LYS A 18 -4.71 11.07 -6.98
N TYR A 19 -5.49 12.12 -6.85
CA TYR A 19 -6.89 12.06 -6.47
C TYR A 19 -7.75 11.96 -7.73
N PHE A 20 -8.73 11.08 -7.70
CA PHE A 20 -9.65 10.84 -8.81
C PHE A 20 -11.08 11.04 -8.34
N LYS A 21 -11.84 11.73 -9.17
CA LYS A 21 -13.28 11.85 -9.05
C LYS A 21 -13.92 11.63 -10.41
N ASN A 22 -14.56 10.49 -10.58
CA ASN A 22 -15.14 10.07 -11.85
C ASN A 22 -16.64 9.87 -11.70
N LYS A 23 -17.37 10.24 -12.72
CA LYS A 23 -18.82 10.02 -12.81
C LYS A 23 -19.11 8.70 -13.51
N TYR A 24 -20.04 7.97 -12.96
CA TYR A 24 -20.54 6.72 -13.52
C TYR A 24 -22.05 6.72 -13.57
N SER A 25 -22.59 5.86 -14.41
CA SER A 25 -24.03 5.65 -14.57
C SER A 25 -24.32 4.17 -14.74
N VAL A 26 -25.25 3.65 -13.98
CA VAL A 26 -25.72 2.27 -14.09
C VAL A 26 -27.19 2.24 -14.41
N LYS A 27 -27.62 1.21 -15.13
CA LYS A 27 -29.01 1.04 -15.50
C LYS A 27 -29.70 0.11 -14.52
N SER A 28 -30.86 0.50 -14.03
CA SER A 28 -31.74 -0.34 -13.26
C SER A 28 -32.78 -1.06 -14.13
N GLU A 29 -33.22 -2.21 -13.69
CA GLU A 29 -34.28 -2.98 -14.39
C GLU A 29 -35.64 -2.28 -14.33
N VAL A 30 -35.89 -1.60 -13.25
CA VAL A 30 -37.12 -0.82 -12.97
C VAL A 30 -36.76 0.60 -12.59
N VAL A 31 -37.71 1.52 -12.72
CA VAL A 31 -37.49 2.91 -12.31
C VAL A 31 -37.38 2.98 -10.79
N PRO A 32 -36.24 3.41 -10.21
CA PRO A 32 -36.08 3.54 -8.77
C PRO A 32 -36.96 4.65 -8.20
N SER A 33 -37.44 4.45 -6.99
CA SER A 33 -38.11 5.50 -6.20
C SER A 33 -37.12 6.23 -5.29
N THR A 34 -36.33 5.46 -4.53
CA THR A 34 -35.38 6.03 -3.53
C THR A 34 -34.10 5.18 -3.51
N ILE A 35 -32.98 5.87 -3.43
CA ILE A 35 -31.68 5.21 -3.18
C ILE A 35 -31.56 4.94 -1.67
N LEU A 36 -31.35 3.68 -1.31
CA LEU A 36 -31.21 3.23 0.07
C LEU A 36 -29.75 3.19 0.53
N GLY A 37 -28.84 2.92 -0.39
CA GLY A 37 -27.41 2.91 -0.10
C GLY A 37 -26.56 2.58 -1.31
N CYS A 38 -25.30 2.94 -1.25
CA CYS A 38 -24.31 2.66 -2.28
C CYS A 38 -23.00 2.28 -1.60
N TRP A 39 -22.48 1.09 -1.87
CA TRP A 39 -21.24 0.57 -1.29
C TRP A 39 -20.29 0.11 -2.37
N ILE A 40 -19.01 0.27 -2.06
CA ILE A 40 -17.92 -0.23 -2.89
C ILE A 40 -17.15 -1.28 -2.11
N ILE A 41 -16.96 -2.43 -2.74
CA ILE A 41 -16.28 -3.58 -2.19
C ILE A 41 -15.31 -4.18 -3.21
N ASN A 42 -14.48 -5.12 -2.76
CA ASN A 42 -13.58 -5.91 -3.61
C ASN A 42 -12.64 -5.05 -4.48
N HIS A 43 -12.10 -3.96 -3.94
CA HIS A 43 -11.13 -3.14 -4.64
C HIS A 43 -9.83 -3.93 -4.86
N LYS A 44 -9.47 -4.12 -6.14
CA LYS A 44 -8.25 -4.79 -6.60
C LYS A 44 -7.50 -3.88 -7.53
N PHE A 45 -6.18 -3.89 -7.45
CA PHE A 45 -5.35 -3.02 -8.28
C PHE A 45 -3.96 -3.62 -8.49
N LYS A 46 -3.32 -3.21 -9.58
CA LYS A 46 -1.94 -3.55 -9.92
C LYS A 46 -1.30 -2.35 -10.60
N GLY A 47 -0.09 -1.99 -10.18
CA GLY A 47 0.72 -0.95 -10.80
C GLY A 47 1.79 -1.53 -11.72
N TYR A 48 2.08 -0.85 -12.83
CA TYR A 48 3.18 -1.16 -13.72
C TYR A 48 3.74 0.11 -14.36
N VAL A 49 4.98 0.05 -14.77
CA VAL A 49 5.68 1.17 -15.42
C VAL A 49 5.24 1.31 -16.86
N GLN A 50 4.97 2.54 -17.28
CA GLN A 50 4.73 2.91 -18.67
C GLN A 50 5.53 4.18 -19.02
N GLY A 51 6.68 4.02 -19.64
CA GLY A 51 7.61 5.13 -19.84
C GLY A 51 8.14 5.69 -18.54
N ASP A 52 7.94 6.99 -18.32
CA ASP A 52 8.36 7.70 -17.09
C ASP A 52 7.25 7.76 -16.01
N ASP A 53 6.10 7.19 -16.32
CA ASP A 53 4.92 7.20 -15.45
C ASP A 53 4.54 5.79 -15.01
N VAL A 54 3.62 5.72 -14.05
CA VAL A 54 3.05 4.47 -13.58
C VAL A 54 1.57 4.41 -13.92
N VAL A 55 1.15 3.30 -14.48
CA VAL A 55 -0.26 2.99 -14.72
C VAL A 55 -0.75 2.05 -13.63
N VAL A 56 -1.92 2.35 -13.09
CA VAL A 56 -2.64 1.48 -12.17
C VAL A 56 -3.89 0.95 -12.85
N ASP A 57 -3.90 -0.35 -13.09
CA ASP A 57 -5.12 -1.07 -13.46
C ASP A 57 -5.82 -1.54 -12.20
N GLY A 58 -7.10 -1.30 -12.12
CA GLY A 58 -7.88 -1.73 -10.97
C GLY A 58 -9.33 -2.01 -11.31
N SER A 59 -10.00 -2.57 -10.33
CA SER A 59 -11.44 -2.84 -10.37
C SER A 59 -12.03 -2.82 -8.98
N PHE A 60 -13.28 -2.48 -8.90
CA PHE A 60 -14.08 -2.59 -7.68
C PHE A 60 -15.50 -2.98 -8.03
N ASP A 61 -16.20 -3.56 -7.08
CA ASP A 61 -17.61 -3.89 -7.21
C ASP A 61 -18.43 -2.79 -6.53
N ILE A 62 -19.50 -2.37 -7.19
CA ILE A 62 -20.46 -1.43 -6.65
C ILE A 62 -21.77 -2.13 -6.37
N ASN A 63 -22.34 -1.89 -5.20
CA ASN A 63 -23.66 -2.35 -4.79
C ASN A 63 -24.54 -1.11 -4.55
N ILE A 64 -25.60 -0.96 -5.32
CA ILE A 64 -26.58 0.11 -5.13
C ILE A 64 -27.90 -0.50 -4.75
N TRP A 65 -28.36 -0.21 -3.54
CA TRP A 65 -29.64 -0.62 -3.02
C TRP A 65 -30.65 0.50 -3.27
N TYR A 66 -31.78 0.14 -3.83
CA TYR A 66 -32.87 1.09 -4.12
C TYR A 66 -34.23 0.48 -3.87
N SER A 67 -35.20 1.34 -3.59
CA SER A 67 -36.61 0.98 -3.57
C SER A 67 -37.27 1.33 -4.90
N TYR A 68 -38.37 0.70 -5.19
CA TYR A 68 -39.21 0.95 -6.36
C TYR A 68 -40.68 0.66 -6.04
N ASP A 69 -41.57 0.94 -6.96
CA ASP A 69 -43.02 0.75 -6.82
C ASP A 69 -43.56 1.48 -5.57
N ASN A 70 -43.32 2.83 -5.54
CA ASN A 70 -43.67 3.69 -4.42
C ASN A 70 -43.10 3.24 -3.08
N ASP A 71 -41.82 2.86 -3.08
CA ASP A 71 -41.07 2.39 -1.90
C ASP A 71 -41.62 1.09 -1.26
N THR A 72 -42.38 0.31 -2.01
CA THR A 72 -42.97 -0.97 -1.53
C THR A 72 -42.04 -2.16 -1.76
N LYS A 73 -41.13 -2.06 -2.69
CA LYS A 73 -40.18 -3.13 -3.06
C LYS A 73 -38.76 -2.61 -3.08
N THR A 74 -37.80 -3.51 -2.92
CA THR A 74 -36.37 -3.21 -2.94
C THR A 74 -35.64 -4.11 -3.93
N ASN A 75 -34.58 -3.59 -4.50
CA ASN A 75 -33.66 -4.34 -5.34
C ASN A 75 -32.22 -3.81 -5.17
N VAL A 76 -31.26 -4.56 -5.70
CA VAL A 76 -29.84 -4.20 -5.67
C VAL A 76 -29.23 -4.34 -7.05
N ILE A 77 -28.40 -3.35 -7.41
CA ILE A 77 -27.52 -3.41 -8.58
C ILE A 77 -26.13 -3.81 -8.11
N ASN A 78 -25.59 -4.85 -8.73
CA ASN A 78 -24.21 -5.29 -8.52
C ASN A 78 -23.48 -5.20 -9.85
N GLU A 79 -22.47 -4.35 -9.92
CA GLU A 79 -21.62 -4.21 -11.11
C GLU A 79 -20.15 -4.12 -10.73
N THR A 80 -19.29 -4.62 -11.62
CA THR A 80 -17.84 -4.46 -11.50
C THR A 80 -17.39 -3.33 -12.40
N ILE A 81 -16.76 -2.32 -11.82
CA ILE A 81 -16.19 -1.19 -12.55
C ILE A 81 -14.68 -1.38 -12.64
N LYS A 82 -14.15 -1.33 -13.85
CA LYS A 82 -12.72 -1.37 -14.14
C LYS A 82 -12.19 0.03 -14.42
N TYR A 83 -10.98 0.31 -14.01
CA TYR A 83 -10.31 1.57 -14.29
C TYR A 83 -8.85 1.36 -14.70
N ASN A 84 -8.33 2.30 -15.47
CA ASN A 84 -6.92 2.41 -15.84
C ASN A 84 -6.52 3.86 -15.60
N GLU A 85 -5.61 4.09 -14.67
CA GLU A 85 -5.24 5.43 -14.25
C GLU A 85 -3.74 5.67 -14.40
N LEU A 86 -3.38 6.76 -15.04
CA LEU A 86 -2.00 7.21 -15.16
C LEU A 86 -1.64 8.12 -13.99
N ILE A 87 -0.55 7.81 -13.30
CA ILE A 87 -0.02 8.59 -12.19
C ILE A 87 1.40 9.02 -12.51
N ASN A 88 1.62 10.33 -12.55
CA ASN A 88 2.94 10.89 -12.76
C ASN A 88 3.82 10.64 -11.53
N VAL A 89 5.01 10.16 -11.77
CA VAL A 89 6.00 9.88 -10.73
C VAL A 89 7.11 10.93 -10.78
N LYS A 90 7.38 11.53 -9.63
CA LYS A 90 8.53 12.45 -9.48
C LYS A 90 9.71 11.67 -8.95
N SER A 91 10.79 11.70 -9.69
CA SER A 91 12.10 11.20 -9.27
C SER A 91 13.08 12.37 -9.07
N LYS A 92 13.96 12.24 -8.10
CA LYS A 92 15.05 13.21 -7.87
C LYS A 92 16.26 12.98 -8.79
N LEU A 93 16.30 11.87 -9.48
CA LEU A 93 17.38 11.42 -10.33
C LEU A 93 16.81 11.01 -11.69
N ASP A 94 17.63 11.13 -12.73
CA ASP A 94 17.34 10.57 -14.05
C ASP A 94 17.47 9.04 -13.95
N VAL A 95 16.40 8.37 -13.48
CA VAL A 95 16.40 6.94 -13.18
C VAL A 95 15.43 6.25 -14.11
N ASP A 96 15.87 5.17 -14.73
CA ASP A 96 15.01 4.24 -15.45
C ASP A 96 14.25 3.36 -14.46
N PHE A 97 12.92 3.35 -14.56
CA PHE A 97 12.06 2.57 -13.67
C PHE A 97 11.81 1.13 -14.14
N ASN A 98 12.34 0.72 -15.30
CA ASN A 98 11.99 -0.55 -15.93
C ASN A 98 12.25 -1.78 -15.06
N ASP A 99 13.31 -1.77 -14.25
CA ASP A 99 13.67 -2.86 -13.34
C ASP A 99 13.24 -2.61 -11.89
N SER A 100 12.29 -1.71 -11.69
CA SER A 100 11.84 -1.30 -10.37
C SER A 100 10.56 -2.01 -9.95
N GLU A 101 10.39 -2.18 -8.66
CA GLU A 101 9.15 -2.65 -8.05
C GLU A 101 8.18 -1.49 -7.85
N ILE A 102 6.93 -1.68 -8.24
CA ILE A 102 5.87 -0.68 -8.06
C ILE A 102 5.00 -1.07 -6.88
N ILE A 103 4.95 -0.20 -5.88
CA ILE A 103 4.06 -0.33 -4.74
C ILE A 103 2.91 0.67 -4.90
N VAL A 104 1.70 0.15 -5.00
CA VAL A 104 0.48 0.96 -5.03
C VAL A 104 -0.10 1.03 -3.63
N ARG A 105 -0.34 2.25 -3.16
CA ARG A 105 -0.99 2.51 -1.87
C ARG A 105 -2.34 3.17 -2.10
N VAL A 106 -3.36 2.68 -1.44
CA VAL A 106 -4.67 3.31 -1.42
C VAL A 106 -4.68 4.34 -0.30
N LEU A 107 -4.57 5.62 -0.65
CA LEU A 107 -4.58 6.74 0.30
C LEU A 107 -6.01 7.11 0.72
N LYS A 108 -6.96 6.98 -0.22
CA LYS A 108 -8.38 7.06 0.03
C LYS A 108 -9.08 5.92 -0.70
N GLN A 109 -9.78 5.09 0.05
CA GLN A 109 -10.57 4.00 -0.53
C GLN A 109 -11.63 4.54 -1.47
N PRO A 110 -11.93 3.84 -2.58
CA PRO A 110 -13.03 4.21 -3.44
C PRO A 110 -14.32 4.36 -2.65
N SER A 111 -14.94 5.51 -2.79
CA SER A 111 -16.21 5.81 -2.14
C SER A 111 -17.20 6.40 -3.12
N CYS A 112 -18.47 6.08 -2.92
CA CYS A 112 -19.59 6.53 -3.73
C CYS A 112 -20.21 7.79 -3.13
N GLY A 113 -20.48 8.79 -3.97
CA GLY A 113 -21.16 10.02 -3.55
C GLY A 113 -22.06 10.56 -4.66
N ASN A 114 -22.85 11.59 -4.33
CA ASN A 114 -23.75 12.28 -5.25
C ASN A 114 -24.65 11.35 -6.06
N VAL A 115 -25.23 10.35 -5.41
CA VAL A 115 -26.09 9.36 -6.06
C VAL A 115 -27.43 9.99 -6.41
N GLN A 116 -27.78 9.95 -7.69
CA GLN A 116 -29.00 10.56 -8.23
C GLN A 116 -29.73 9.58 -9.14
N ILE A 117 -31.06 9.60 -9.05
CA ILE A 117 -31.92 8.87 -9.95
C ILE A 117 -32.22 9.72 -11.16
N ASN A 118 -31.97 9.17 -12.35
CA ASN A 118 -32.26 9.79 -13.63
C ASN A 118 -33.04 8.79 -14.51
N GLY A 119 -34.39 8.81 -14.38
CA GLY A 119 -35.22 7.81 -15.06
C GLY A 119 -34.93 6.40 -14.53
N ASN A 120 -34.53 5.50 -15.43
CA ASN A 120 -34.10 4.14 -15.10
C ASN A 120 -32.58 3.99 -14.97
N THR A 121 -31.86 5.09 -14.86
CA THR A 121 -30.43 5.11 -14.56
C THR A 121 -30.15 5.74 -13.20
N ILE A 122 -29.08 5.31 -12.59
CA ILE A 122 -28.56 5.86 -11.34
C ILE A 122 -27.18 6.43 -11.62
N ASP A 123 -27.03 7.73 -11.47
CA ASP A 123 -25.78 8.46 -11.66
C ASP A 123 -25.09 8.67 -10.32
N PHE A 124 -23.79 8.50 -10.27
CA PHE A 124 -23.00 8.66 -9.05
C PHE A 124 -21.56 9.04 -9.32
N ASP A 125 -20.90 9.59 -8.33
CA ASP A 125 -19.48 9.89 -8.35
C ASP A 125 -18.71 8.83 -7.54
N ILE A 126 -17.55 8.44 -8.04
CA ILE A 126 -16.58 7.66 -7.29
C ILE A 126 -15.35 8.51 -7.06
N GLU A 127 -14.98 8.62 -5.79
CA GLU A 127 -13.76 9.29 -5.36
C GLU A 127 -12.77 8.27 -4.80
N LYS A 128 -11.51 8.38 -5.22
CA LYS A 128 -10.40 7.58 -4.71
C LYS A 128 -9.10 8.36 -4.77
N GLU A 129 -8.15 8.05 -3.93
CA GLU A 129 -6.78 8.57 -4.02
C GLU A 129 -5.79 7.42 -3.98
N LEU A 130 -4.91 7.40 -4.97
CA LEU A 130 -3.87 6.39 -5.10
C LEU A 130 -2.50 7.02 -4.98
N GLY A 131 -1.62 6.37 -4.24
CA GLY A 131 -0.21 6.71 -4.13
C GLY A 131 0.65 5.63 -4.75
N ILE A 132 1.77 6.04 -5.33
CA ILE A 132 2.76 5.17 -5.96
C ILE A 132 4.10 5.39 -5.29
N GLU A 133 4.75 4.30 -4.98
CA GLU A 133 6.18 4.26 -4.64
C GLU A 133 6.89 3.36 -5.64
N VAL A 134 7.95 3.87 -6.23
CA VAL A 134 8.84 3.10 -7.10
C VAL A 134 10.06 2.72 -6.28
N VAL A 135 10.30 1.43 -6.13
CA VAL A 135 11.43 0.88 -5.36
C VAL A 135 12.45 0.28 -6.31
N GLY A 136 13.66 0.77 -6.24
CA GLY A 136 14.75 0.31 -7.08
C GLY A 136 16.09 0.33 -6.37
N ASP A 137 17.12 -0.17 -7.05
CA ASP A 137 18.47 -0.22 -6.52
C ASP A 137 19.08 1.18 -6.52
N THR A 138 19.69 1.53 -5.42
CA THR A 138 20.42 2.81 -5.27
C THR A 138 21.72 2.62 -4.49
N LYS A 139 22.65 3.53 -4.70
CA LYS A 139 23.89 3.60 -3.93
C LYS A 139 23.79 4.68 -2.89
N VAL A 140 24.11 4.33 -1.67
CA VAL A 140 24.14 5.26 -0.54
C VAL A 140 25.53 5.28 0.06
N LYS A 141 26.06 6.48 0.31
CA LYS A 141 27.29 6.65 1.07
C LYS A 141 26.92 6.86 2.53
N ILE A 142 27.39 5.98 3.37
CA ILE A 142 27.21 6.09 4.82
C ILE A 142 28.56 6.45 5.46
N MET A 143 28.52 7.35 6.42
CA MET A 143 29.65 7.61 7.27
C MET A 143 29.72 6.50 8.31
N VAL A 144 30.86 5.83 8.38
CA VAL A 144 31.13 4.82 9.38
C VAL A 144 31.97 5.45 10.46
N GLU A 145 31.48 5.50 11.66
CA GLU A 145 32.32 5.74 12.83
C GLU A 145 33.21 4.51 12.99
N ASP A 146 34.53 4.73 13.15
CA ASP A 146 35.43 3.68 13.55
C ASP A 146 35.12 3.40 15.05
N ASP A 147 34.02 2.71 15.31
CA ASP A 147 33.93 1.97 16.54
C ASP A 147 35.02 0.89 16.41
N GLU A 148 36.13 1.13 17.10
CA GLU A 148 36.96 0.02 17.53
C GLU A 148 36.08 -0.82 18.44
N ASP A 149 35.15 -1.58 17.88
CA ASP A 149 34.62 -2.76 18.54
C ASP A 149 35.82 -3.67 18.74
N LYS A 150 36.54 -3.39 19.83
CA LYS A 150 37.42 -4.38 20.42
C LYS A 150 36.48 -5.50 20.81
N TRP A 151 36.34 -6.44 19.88
CA TRP A 151 35.91 -7.77 20.31
C TRP A 151 36.86 -8.14 21.43
N GLU A 152 36.39 -8.07 22.67
CA GLU A 152 37.11 -8.69 23.78
C GLU A 152 37.27 -10.14 23.35
N VAL A 153 38.50 -10.48 22.95
CA VAL A 153 38.86 -11.87 22.76
C VAL A 153 38.68 -12.46 24.15
N PHE A 154 37.59 -13.19 24.33
CA PHE A 154 37.47 -14.06 25.45
C PHE A 154 38.63 -15.04 25.33
N ASP A 155 39.66 -14.79 26.13
CA ASP A 155 40.81 -15.67 26.20
C ASP A 155 40.26 -17.04 26.60
N ASP A 156 40.44 -18.05 25.74
CA ASP A 156 39.98 -19.44 25.99
C ASP A 156 40.69 -20.09 27.20
N ASN A 157 41.34 -19.30 28.03
CA ASN A 157 41.88 -19.71 29.33
C ASN A 157 40.83 -19.56 30.44
N VAL A 158 39.61 -20.10 30.21
CA VAL A 158 38.73 -20.42 31.31
C VAL A 158 39.35 -21.63 32.02
N THR A 159 40.00 -21.39 33.12
CA THR A 159 40.56 -22.47 33.92
C THR A 159 39.39 -23.26 34.54
N ASP A 160 39.57 -24.57 34.71
CA ASP A 160 38.55 -25.45 35.31
C ASP A 160 38.01 -24.92 36.68
N GLU A 161 38.79 -24.10 37.39
CA GLU A 161 38.37 -23.44 38.61
C GLU A 161 37.24 -22.42 38.41
N THR A 162 37.21 -21.69 37.29
CA THR A 162 36.13 -20.73 36.97
C THR A 162 34.84 -21.41 36.56
N LEU A 163 34.90 -22.59 35.99
CA LEU A 163 33.72 -23.40 35.66
C LEU A 163 33.08 -23.98 36.93
N GLU A 164 33.86 -24.36 37.95
CA GLU A 164 33.35 -24.83 39.24
C GLU A 164 32.68 -23.71 40.06
N GLU A 165 33.17 -22.45 39.98
CA GLU A 165 32.53 -21.31 40.60
C GLU A 165 31.18 -20.98 39.96
N ILE A 166 31.06 -21.04 38.64
CA ILE A 166 29.80 -20.80 37.91
C ILE A 166 28.77 -21.90 38.21
N ASP A 167 29.17 -23.15 38.26
CA ASP A 167 28.30 -24.28 38.63
C ASP A 167 27.78 -24.20 40.06
N ASN A 168 28.57 -23.69 40.99
CA ASN A 168 28.16 -23.50 42.39
C ASN A 168 27.17 -22.33 42.54
N GLU A 169 27.36 -21.19 41.82
CA GLU A 169 26.42 -20.07 41.85
C GLU A 169 25.07 -20.42 41.20
N VAL A 170 25.05 -21.23 40.16
CA VAL A 170 23.80 -21.65 39.47
C VAL A 170 23.01 -22.64 40.37
N ASN A 171 23.67 -23.49 41.16
CA ASN A 171 22.98 -24.45 42.03
C ASN A 171 22.37 -23.82 43.30
N GLU A 172 22.91 -22.73 43.82
CA GLU A 172 22.35 -22.06 44.99
C GLU A 172 21.07 -21.24 44.67
N ASN A 173 20.86 -20.78 43.45
CA ASN A 173 19.70 -19.98 43.07
C ASN A 173 18.48 -20.79 42.63
N PHE A 174 18.56 -22.11 42.55
CA PHE A 174 17.46 -22.98 42.10
C PHE A 174 16.76 -23.79 43.23
N LEU A 175 17.12 -23.57 44.49
CA LEU A 175 16.59 -24.33 45.64
C LEU A 175 15.87 -23.49 46.71
N GLU A 176 15.31 -22.32 46.34
CA GLU A 176 14.31 -21.63 47.19
C GLU A 176 12.95 -21.54 46.46
#